data_2332299c26d9dd21b9bb2ae58410d492
#
_entry.id   2332299c26d9dd21b9bb2ae58410d492
#
_cell.length_a   1.000
_cell.length_b   1.000
_cell.length_c   1.000
_cell.angle_alpha   90.00
_cell.angle_beta   90.00
_cell.angle_gamma   90.00
#
_symmetry.space_group_name_H-M   'P 1'
#
loop_
_entity.id
_entity.type
_entity.pdbx_description
1 polymer ?
#
loop_
_entity_poly.entity_id
_entity_poly.type
_entity_poly.pdbx_seq_one_letter_code
_entity_poly.pdbx_strand_id
1 'polypeptide(L)'
;MRRALICCLLSATVAPVAADAPLQFQSPDGRRTVGAAETRAPITLDGALDEEVWRTAQPAGEFVQAEPQEGQAATEPTDVRIVYDHEALYIGVVCHDTPPSALVVNDIRKDFGTGEQDSFELILDTFADRRNGFVFVVNPAGAKSDTQIANEGRDVNTNWDAVWDVATTRSEKGWTAEIRIPFKTLRFERGADRVWGVNFSRHIRRKNEVDYWSPVPRVYNLYRASMGGTLSGLPDASQGRNLRLKPWVSGDVTRGLAAGAFDGDAHAGLDVKYGVTPSLTLDLTVKPDFAQAEADEQQVNLKIGRAHV
;
A
#
# COMPACT_ATOMS: atom_id res chain seq x y z
N MET A 1 -48.54 55.65 42.91
CA MET A 1 -48.15 55.38 41.51
C MET A 1 -46.77 54.81 41.49
N ARG A 2 -46.64 53.44 41.39
CA ARG A 2 -45.38 52.70 41.32
C ARG A 2 -45.18 52.27 39.86
N ARG A 3 -44.12 52.79 39.20
CA ARG A 3 -43.74 52.38 37.85
C ARG A 3 -42.82 51.17 37.96
N ALA A 4 -43.25 50.04 37.39
CA ALA A 4 -42.41 48.86 37.24
C ALA A 4 -41.56 49.01 35.98
N LEU A 5 -40.24 48.85 36.13
CA LEU A 5 -39.27 48.81 35.03
C LEU A 5 -39.17 47.33 34.61
N ILE A 6 -39.60 47.02 33.40
CA ILE A 6 -39.39 45.69 32.77
C ILE A 6 -38.02 45.73 32.06
N CYS A 7 -37.09 44.92 32.59
CA CYS A 7 -35.77 44.75 31.97
C CYS A 7 -35.86 43.55 31.01
N CYS A 8 -35.88 43.79 29.70
CA CYS A 8 -35.76 42.75 28.69
C CYS A 8 -34.29 42.33 28.55
N LEU A 9 -33.98 41.11 29.05
CA LEU A 9 -32.70 40.44 28.76
C LEU A 9 -32.79 39.81 27.37
N LEU A 10 -32.12 40.37 26.38
CA LEU A 10 -31.84 39.71 25.10
C LEU A 10 -30.70 38.69 25.32
N SER A 11 -31.04 37.41 25.36
CA SER A 11 -30.08 36.33 25.25
C SER A 11 -29.72 36.09 23.77
N ALA A 12 -28.54 36.55 23.37
CA ALA A 12 -27.97 36.21 22.07
C ALA A 12 -27.48 34.74 22.10
N THR A 13 -28.19 33.88 21.44
CA THR A 13 -27.71 32.51 21.14
C THR A 13 -26.66 32.59 20.03
N VAL A 14 -25.40 32.40 20.38
CA VAL A 14 -24.33 32.17 19.41
C VAL A 14 -24.51 30.78 18.83
N ALA A 15 -24.92 30.70 17.57
CA ALA A 15 -24.92 29.43 16.83
C ALA A 15 -23.48 28.94 16.68
N PRO A 16 -23.20 27.63 16.87
CA PRO A 16 -21.89 27.09 16.59
C PRO A 16 -21.59 27.27 15.10
N VAL A 17 -20.44 27.89 14.80
CA VAL A 17 -19.88 27.92 13.45
C VAL A 17 -19.53 26.46 13.15
N ALA A 18 -20.26 25.86 12.19
CA ALA A 18 -19.88 24.58 11.64
C ALA A 18 -18.44 24.72 11.08
N ALA A 19 -17.52 23.93 11.60
CA ALA A 19 -16.19 23.82 11.00
C ALA A 19 -16.40 23.38 9.55
N ASP A 20 -15.91 24.16 8.60
CA ASP A 20 -15.92 23.80 7.19
C ASP A 20 -15.25 22.43 7.06
N ALA A 21 -16.02 21.43 6.62
CA ALA A 21 -15.47 20.15 6.22
C ALA A 21 -14.45 20.40 5.10
N PRO A 22 -13.28 19.78 5.13
CA PRO A 22 -12.28 19.98 4.08
C PRO A 22 -12.92 19.67 2.73
N LEU A 23 -12.77 20.60 1.78
CA LEU A 23 -13.28 20.46 0.43
C LEU A 23 -12.67 19.19 -0.19
N GLN A 24 -13.42 18.13 -0.29
CA GLN A 24 -13.03 16.96 -1.06
C GLN A 24 -13.09 17.38 -2.53
N PHE A 25 -11.93 17.44 -3.17
CA PHE A 25 -11.85 17.62 -4.60
C PHE A 25 -12.44 16.36 -5.26
N GLN A 26 -13.66 16.44 -5.76
CA GLN A 26 -14.21 15.41 -6.62
C GLN A 26 -13.64 15.62 -8.02
N SER A 27 -13.10 14.56 -8.62
CA SER A 27 -12.72 14.60 -10.04
C SER A 27 -13.96 14.81 -10.93
N PRO A 28 -13.80 15.25 -12.19
CA PRO A 28 -14.93 15.47 -13.09
C PRO A 28 -15.83 14.24 -13.29
N ASP A 29 -15.33 13.03 -13.00
CA ASP A 29 -16.07 11.76 -13.07
C ASP A 29 -16.69 11.35 -11.72
N GLY A 30 -16.71 12.25 -10.74
CA GLY A 30 -17.26 11.98 -9.40
C GLY A 30 -16.40 11.13 -8.48
N ARG A 31 -15.15 10.83 -8.87
CA ARG A 31 -14.23 10.02 -8.06
C ARG A 31 -13.56 10.85 -6.98
N ARG A 32 -13.19 10.19 -5.89
CA ARG A 32 -12.37 10.82 -4.84
C ARG A 32 -10.99 11.16 -5.39
N THR A 33 -10.45 12.31 -4.98
CA THR A 33 -9.12 12.76 -5.39
C THR A 33 -8.32 13.16 -4.16
N VAL A 34 -7.05 12.79 -4.13
CA VAL A 34 -6.07 13.21 -3.14
C VAL A 34 -4.86 13.80 -3.86
N GLY A 35 -4.31 14.88 -3.31
CA GLY A 35 -3.10 15.52 -3.82
C GLY A 35 -1.86 15.07 -3.09
N ALA A 36 -0.77 14.82 -3.81
CA ALA A 36 0.55 14.68 -3.22
C ALA A 36 1.19 16.05 -2.99
N ALA A 37 1.78 16.27 -1.81
CA ALA A 37 2.47 17.49 -1.46
C ALA A 37 3.99 17.32 -1.62
N GLU A 38 4.69 18.32 -2.17
CA GLU A 38 6.14 18.29 -2.26
C GLU A 38 6.77 18.59 -0.89
N THR A 39 7.80 17.82 -0.50
CA THR A 39 8.67 18.17 0.61
C THR A 39 10.10 18.45 0.12
N ARG A 40 10.71 19.47 0.73
CA ARG A 40 12.13 19.79 0.55
C ARG A 40 12.94 19.46 1.80
N ALA A 41 12.26 19.30 2.92
CA ALA A 41 12.88 18.82 4.14
C ALA A 41 12.95 17.29 4.12
N PRO A 42 14.00 16.69 4.68
CA PRO A 42 14.08 15.24 4.80
C PRO A 42 12.96 14.72 5.71
N ILE A 43 12.39 13.58 5.38
CA ILE A 43 11.46 12.84 6.23
C ILE A 43 12.26 11.79 6.98
N THR A 44 12.10 11.73 8.29
CA THR A 44 12.68 10.70 9.15
C THR A 44 11.68 9.57 9.26
N LEU A 45 12.00 8.42 8.70
CA LEU A 45 11.11 7.27 8.71
C LEU A 45 11.13 6.60 10.10
N ASP A 46 10.33 7.08 11.03
CA ASP A 46 10.26 6.58 12.42
C ASP A 46 8.82 6.20 12.86
N GLY A 47 7.84 6.45 12.00
CA GLY A 47 6.44 6.17 12.24
C GLY A 47 5.70 7.27 12.99
N ALA A 48 6.34 8.43 13.23
CA ALA A 48 5.72 9.62 13.79
C ALA A 48 5.52 10.65 12.69
N LEU A 49 4.29 11.11 12.46
CA LEU A 49 3.96 12.10 11.44
C LEU A 49 4.13 13.52 12.03
N ASP A 50 5.33 13.87 12.46
CA ASP A 50 5.60 15.12 13.18
C ASP A 50 6.27 16.20 12.33
N GLU A 51 6.78 15.88 11.12
CA GLU A 51 7.28 16.86 10.20
C GLU A 51 6.18 17.81 9.70
N GLU A 52 6.55 19.07 9.46
CA GLU A 52 5.61 20.13 9.06
C GLU A 52 4.83 19.78 7.79
N VAL A 53 5.43 19.02 6.86
CA VAL A 53 4.76 18.64 5.62
C VAL A 53 3.53 17.77 5.86
N TRP A 54 3.55 16.91 6.88
CA TRP A 54 2.39 16.11 7.23
C TRP A 54 1.20 16.91 7.72
N ARG A 55 1.45 18.07 8.34
CA ARG A 55 0.39 18.99 8.80
C ARG A 55 -0.27 19.76 7.66
N THR A 56 0.50 20.05 6.61
CA THR A 56 0.05 20.83 5.46
C THR A 56 -0.50 19.98 4.32
N ALA A 57 -0.10 18.71 4.22
CA ALA A 57 -0.60 17.79 3.21
C ALA A 57 -2.10 17.49 3.40
N GLN A 58 -2.82 17.48 2.29
CA GLN A 58 -4.26 17.20 2.28
C GLN A 58 -4.53 15.75 2.76
N PRO A 59 -5.38 15.54 3.78
CA PRO A 59 -5.76 14.22 4.22
C PRO A 59 -6.78 13.58 3.26
N ALA A 60 -6.62 12.29 2.99
CA ALA A 60 -7.64 11.40 2.46
C ALA A 60 -8.25 10.65 3.65
N GLY A 61 -9.45 11.04 4.03
CA GLY A 61 -10.22 10.49 5.16
C GLY A 61 -11.58 9.97 4.73
N GLU A 62 -12.51 9.89 5.69
CA GLU A 62 -13.90 9.49 5.46
C GLU A 62 -14.03 8.11 4.79
N PHE A 63 -13.34 7.13 5.36
CA PHE A 63 -13.43 5.75 4.89
C PHE A 63 -14.84 5.20 5.07
N VAL A 64 -15.23 4.30 4.17
CA VAL A 64 -16.56 3.68 4.11
C VAL A 64 -16.41 2.18 4.21
N GLN A 65 -17.24 1.56 5.04
CA GLN A 65 -17.27 0.12 5.24
C GLN A 65 -17.70 -0.62 3.97
N ALA A 66 -16.96 -1.66 3.61
CA ALA A 66 -17.45 -2.75 2.79
C ALA A 66 -18.00 -3.88 3.69
N GLU A 67 -17.39 -4.08 4.86
CA GLU A 67 -17.82 -5.05 5.86
C GLU A 67 -17.73 -4.44 7.27
N PRO A 68 -18.61 -4.80 8.20
CA PRO A 68 -19.80 -5.65 8.06
C PRO A 68 -21.02 -4.91 7.50
N GLN A 69 -21.01 -3.56 7.49
CA GLN A 69 -22.16 -2.74 7.12
C GLN A 69 -21.84 -1.91 5.87
N GLU A 70 -21.99 -2.52 4.70
CA GLU A 70 -21.65 -1.91 3.42
C GLU A 70 -22.30 -0.52 3.26
N GLY A 71 -21.46 0.47 2.91
CA GLY A 71 -21.88 1.86 2.67
C GLY A 71 -21.98 2.73 3.93
N GLN A 72 -21.79 2.18 5.13
CA GLN A 72 -21.74 2.98 6.35
C GLN A 72 -20.35 3.60 6.53
N ALA A 73 -20.26 4.67 7.33
CA ALA A 73 -18.97 5.25 7.70
C ALA A 73 -18.14 4.24 8.50
N ALA A 74 -16.81 4.30 8.34
CA ALA A 74 -15.89 3.53 9.15
C ALA A 74 -16.10 3.81 10.65
N THR A 75 -16.04 2.79 11.50
CA THR A 75 -16.25 2.96 12.95
C THR A 75 -15.02 3.54 13.64
N GLU A 76 -13.85 3.41 13.05
CA GLU A 76 -12.60 4.03 13.53
C GLU A 76 -12.01 4.87 12.39
N PRO A 77 -11.78 6.16 12.60
CA PRO A 77 -11.24 7.04 11.56
C PRO A 77 -9.86 6.60 11.06
N THR A 78 -9.62 6.82 9.78
CA THR A 78 -8.32 6.65 9.15
C THR A 78 -8.02 7.87 8.30
N ASP A 79 -6.86 8.47 8.50
CA ASP A 79 -6.37 9.60 7.71
C ASP A 79 -5.09 9.20 6.98
N VAL A 80 -5.06 9.45 5.68
CA VAL A 80 -3.90 9.19 4.83
C VAL A 80 -3.42 10.48 4.20
N ARG A 81 -2.13 10.73 4.24
CA ARG A 81 -1.48 11.86 3.58
C ARG A 81 -0.41 11.37 2.65
N ILE A 82 -0.25 12.03 1.52
CA ILE A 82 0.74 11.67 0.51
C ILE A 82 1.67 12.85 0.29
N VAL A 83 2.96 12.56 0.41
CA VAL A 83 4.04 13.53 0.24
C VAL A 83 5.10 12.92 -0.67
N TYR A 84 5.86 13.73 -1.36
CA TYR A 84 6.97 13.26 -2.18
C TYR A 84 8.18 14.19 -2.10
N ASP A 85 9.34 13.61 -2.34
CA ASP A 85 10.57 14.32 -2.70
C ASP A 85 11.03 13.89 -4.11
N HIS A 86 12.28 14.18 -4.46
CA HIS A 86 12.85 13.81 -5.77
C HIS A 86 13.13 12.30 -5.93
N GLU A 87 13.15 11.52 -4.84
CA GLU A 87 13.51 10.11 -4.83
C GLU A 87 12.33 9.17 -4.59
N ALA A 88 11.37 9.59 -3.77
CA ALA A 88 10.37 8.70 -3.24
C ALA A 88 9.00 9.36 -3.03
N LEU A 89 7.99 8.51 -3.02
CA LEU A 89 6.66 8.80 -2.51
C LEU A 89 6.60 8.35 -1.05
N TYR A 90 6.04 9.20 -0.18
CA TYR A 90 5.82 8.90 1.23
C TYR A 90 4.33 8.91 1.51
N ILE A 91 3.87 7.92 2.26
CA ILE A 91 2.48 7.82 2.68
C ILE A 91 2.45 7.79 4.21
N GLY A 92 1.90 8.84 4.80
CA GLY A 92 1.66 8.93 6.23
C GLY A 92 0.23 8.50 6.56
N VAL A 93 0.08 7.57 7.47
CA VAL A 93 -1.20 6.98 7.84
C VAL A 93 -1.43 7.13 9.33
N VAL A 94 -2.60 7.63 9.70
CA VAL A 94 -3.09 7.64 11.09
C VAL A 94 -4.31 6.74 11.16
N CYS A 95 -4.17 5.63 11.83
CA CYS A 95 -5.24 4.66 12.11
C CYS A 95 -5.72 4.86 13.54
N HIS A 96 -6.79 5.62 13.75
CA HIS A 96 -7.42 5.71 15.06
C HIS A 96 -7.98 4.37 15.48
N ASP A 97 -7.95 4.08 16.78
CA ASP A 97 -8.43 2.80 17.31
C ASP A 97 -8.82 2.93 18.78
N THR A 98 -10.01 2.43 19.13
CA THR A 98 -10.56 2.53 20.49
C THR A 98 -11.13 1.20 20.95
N PRO A 99 -10.51 0.50 21.92
CA PRO A 99 -9.23 0.84 22.58
C PRO A 99 -8.02 0.30 21.79
N PRO A 100 -6.89 1.02 21.75
CA PRO A 100 -5.69 0.59 21.02
C PRO A 100 -5.08 -0.71 21.53
N SER A 101 -5.37 -1.08 22.78
CA SER A 101 -4.94 -2.36 23.37
C SER A 101 -5.59 -3.59 22.71
N ALA A 102 -6.65 -3.38 21.94
CA ALA A 102 -7.37 -4.45 21.23
C ALA A 102 -6.89 -4.65 19.77
N LEU A 103 -5.80 -3.99 19.37
CA LEU A 103 -5.15 -4.22 18.08
C LEU A 103 -4.73 -5.69 17.96
N VAL A 104 -5.11 -6.33 16.87
CA VAL A 104 -4.78 -7.72 16.58
C VAL A 104 -3.57 -7.76 15.65
N VAL A 105 -2.47 -8.31 16.14
CA VAL A 105 -1.24 -8.52 15.38
C VAL A 105 -0.75 -9.94 15.62
N ASN A 106 -0.82 -10.78 14.62
CA ASN A 106 -0.52 -12.21 14.73
C ASN A 106 0.80 -12.59 14.07
N ASP A 107 1.30 -11.77 13.16
CA ASP A 107 2.52 -12.06 12.40
C ASP A 107 3.38 -10.80 12.23
N ILE A 108 4.70 -10.98 12.32
CA ILE A 108 5.71 -9.93 12.11
C ILE A 108 6.63 -10.24 10.92
N ARG A 109 6.38 -11.34 10.22
CA ARG A 109 7.17 -11.74 9.04
C ARG A 109 6.77 -10.91 7.84
N LYS A 110 7.68 -10.80 6.88
CA LYS A 110 7.34 -10.30 5.54
C LYS A 110 6.31 -11.24 4.89
N ASP A 111 5.45 -10.67 4.05
CA ASP A 111 4.41 -11.38 3.28
C ASP A 111 3.41 -12.14 4.17
N PHE A 112 3.02 -11.48 5.26
CA PHE A 112 2.04 -11.98 6.22
C PHE A 112 0.62 -12.06 5.61
N GLY A 113 -0.24 -12.92 6.17
CA GLY A 113 -1.66 -12.99 5.82
C GLY A 113 -2.45 -11.80 6.36
N THR A 114 -3.10 -11.05 5.50
CA THR A 114 -3.78 -9.79 5.85
C THR A 114 -5.12 -10.01 6.55
N GLY A 115 -5.84 -11.08 6.24
CA GLY A 115 -7.20 -11.34 6.75
C GLY A 115 -7.30 -11.69 8.24
N GLU A 116 -6.18 -12.00 8.92
CA GLU A 116 -6.16 -12.50 10.30
C GLU A 116 -5.73 -11.45 11.33
N GLN A 117 -5.45 -10.21 10.90
CA GLN A 117 -4.93 -9.15 11.76
C GLN A 117 -5.31 -7.76 11.27
N ASP A 118 -5.06 -6.75 12.11
CA ASP A 118 -5.20 -5.37 11.70
C ASP A 118 -4.16 -5.03 10.63
N SER A 119 -4.58 -4.33 9.59
CA SER A 119 -3.69 -3.87 8.52
C SER A 119 -4.19 -2.59 7.87
N PHE A 120 -3.26 -1.89 7.26
CA PHE A 120 -3.51 -0.85 6.28
C PHE A 120 -2.94 -1.30 4.94
N GLU A 121 -3.70 -1.10 3.88
CA GLU A 121 -3.35 -1.51 2.54
C GLU A 121 -3.51 -0.33 1.59
N LEU A 122 -2.63 -0.23 0.61
CA LEU A 122 -2.77 0.73 -0.48
C LEU A 122 -2.51 0.06 -1.83
N ILE A 123 -3.23 0.51 -2.86
CA ILE A 123 -2.97 0.18 -4.25
C ILE A 123 -2.58 1.44 -5.01
N LEU A 124 -1.55 1.33 -5.85
CA LEU A 124 -1.12 2.36 -6.80
C LEU A 124 -1.24 1.82 -8.22
N ASP A 125 -2.17 2.38 -9.00
CA ASP A 125 -2.24 2.20 -10.44
C ASP A 125 -1.46 3.33 -11.11
N THR A 126 -0.20 3.07 -11.36
CA THR A 126 0.78 4.07 -11.83
C THR A 126 0.69 4.39 -13.31
N PHE A 127 -0.09 3.63 -14.07
CA PHE A 127 -0.39 3.87 -15.48
C PHE A 127 -1.77 4.50 -15.68
N ALA A 128 -2.57 4.62 -14.62
CA ALA A 128 -3.95 5.06 -14.63
C ALA A 128 -4.81 4.25 -15.63
N ASP A 129 -4.46 2.98 -15.86
CA ASP A 129 -5.15 2.07 -16.79
C ASP A 129 -6.35 1.36 -16.12
N ARG A 130 -6.50 1.53 -14.81
CA ARG A 130 -7.59 0.99 -13.98
C ARG A 130 -7.70 -0.53 -13.99
N ARG A 131 -6.61 -1.20 -14.29
CA ARG A 131 -6.54 -2.66 -14.44
C ARG A 131 -5.37 -3.28 -13.69
N ASN A 132 -4.27 -2.54 -13.63
CA ASN A 132 -3.01 -3.02 -13.08
C ASN A 132 -2.60 -2.15 -11.89
N GLY A 133 -1.81 -2.69 -10.98
CA GLY A 133 -1.35 -1.91 -9.84
C GLY A 133 -0.34 -2.63 -8.97
N PHE A 134 0.22 -1.85 -8.07
CA PHE A 134 1.12 -2.31 -7.01
C PHE A 134 0.42 -2.16 -5.67
N VAL A 135 0.38 -3.22 -4.91
CA VAL A 135 -0.26 -3.25 -3.59
C VAL A 135 0.81 -3.34 -2.51
N PHE A 136 0.67 -2.52 -1.50
CA PHE A 136 1.55 -2.49 -0.32
C PHE A 136 0.68 -2.61 0.91
N VAL A 137 1.07 -3.48 1.82
CA VAL A 137 0.35 -3.76 3.06
C VAL A 137 1.26 -3.63 4.25
N VAL A 138 0.76 -3.04 5.31
CA VAL A 138 1.48 -2.88 6.57
C VAL A 138 0.56 -3.21 7.75
N ASN A 139 1.10 -3.84 8.77
CA ASN A 139 0.41 -4.05 10.04
C ASN A 139 0.95 -3.15 11.16
N PRO A 140 0.27 -3.05 12.31
CA PRO A 140 0.70 -2.19 13.41
C PRO A 140 2.04 -2.55 14.06
N ALA A 141 2.68 -3.66 13.69
CA ALA A 141 4.03 -4.05 14.13
C ALA A 141 5.12 -3.73 13.11
N GLY A 142 4.77 -3.10 11.97
CA GLY A 142 5.70 -2.77 10.90
C GLY A 142 6.05 -3.94 9.98
N ALA A 143 5.34 -5.07 10.09
CA ALA A 143 5.45 -6.11 9.08
C ALA A 143 4.85 -5.61 7.77
N LYS A 144 5.45 -5.99 6.66
CA LYS A 144 5.10 -5.53 5.32
C LYS A 144 4.87 -6.68 4.35
N SER A 145 3.97 -6.44 3.40
CA SER A 145 3.72 -7.35 2.28
C SER A 145 3.52 -6.53 1.02
N ASP A 146 3.97 -7.05 -0.10
CA ASP A 146 3.86 -6.39 -1.39
C ASP A 146 3.41 -7.37 -2.46
N THR A 147 2.60 -6.88 -3.41
CA THR A 147 1.99 -7.70 -4.45
C THR A 147 1.80 -6.85 -5.70
N GLN A 148 2.01 -7.45 -6.86
CA GLN A 148 1.63 -6.85 -8.13
C GLN A 148 0.34 -7.49 -8.63
N ILE A 149 -0.61 -6.66 -9.06
CA ILE A 149 -1.87 -7.14 -9.61
C ILE A 149 -2.01 -6.71 -11.09
N ALA A 150 -2.69 -7.54 -11.86
CA ALA A 150 -3.10 -7.23 -13.21
C ALA A 150 -4.55 -7.68 -13.47
N ASN A 151 -5.14 -7.16 -14.55
CA ASN A 151 -6.49 -7.52 -14.98
C ASN A 151 -7.55 -7.41 -13.88
N GLU A 152 -7.51 -6.32 -13.09
CA GLU A 152 -8.47 -6.10 -12.00
C GLU A 152 -8.35 -7.17 -10.88
N GLY A 153 -7.15 -7.59 -10.54
CA GLY A 153 -6.88 -8.58 -9.52
C GLY A 153 -7.18 -10.03 -9.92
N ARG A 154 -7.41 -10.31 -11.21
CA ARG A 154 -7.51 -11.68 -11.70
C ARG A 154 -6.15 -12.36 -11.74
N ASP A 155 -5.12 -11.61 -12.04
CA ASP A 155 -3.73 -12.05 -12.04
C ASP A 155 -3.04 -11.38 -10.85
N VAL A 156 -2.57 -12.20 -9.91
CA VAL A 156 -1.93 -11.76 -8.67
C VAL A 156 -0.54 -12.37 -8.60
N ASN A 157 0.48 -11.53 -8.59
CA ASN A 157 1.87 -11.95 -8.43
C ASN A 157 2.36 -11.60 -7.02
N THR A 158 2.25 -12.55 -6.11
CA THR A 158 2.72 -12.45 -4.73
C THR A 158 4.23 -12.62 -4.60
N ASN A 159 4.90 -13.11 -5.65
CA ASN A 159 6.36 -13.22 -5.71
C ASN A 159 7.04 -11.91 -6.15
N TRP A 160 6.25 -10.87 -6.46
CA TRP A 160 6.81 -9.56 -6.72
C TRP A 160 7.35 -8.96 -5.42
N ASP A 161 8.63 -8.68 -5.40
CA ASP A 161 9.36 -8.18 -4.23
C ASP A 161 9.84 -6.75 -4.49
N ALA A 162 9.22 -5.81 -3.81
CA ALA A 162 9.50 -4.38 -3.91
C ALA A 162 10.58 -3.94 -2.92
N VAL A 163 11.35 -2.93 -3.30
CA VAL A 163 12.24 -2.22 -2.37
C VAL A 163 11.50 -1.00 -1.83
N TRP A 164 11.01 -1.09 -0.61
CA TRP A 164 10.32 -0.02 0.10
C TRP A 164 10.52 -0.15 1.59
N ASP A 165 10.29 0.91 2.33
CA ASP A 165 10.53 0.95 3.76
C ASP A 165 9.26 1.39 4.49
N VAL A 166 9.11 0.97 5.73
CA VAL A 166 8.01 1.36 6.60
C VAL A 166 8.48 1.42 8.05
N ALA A 167 7.97 2.42 8.76
CA ALA A 167 8.04 2.51 10.21
C ALA A 167 6.64 2.67 10.78
N THR A 168 6.38 2.11 11.96
CA THR A 168 5.09 2.20 12.64
C THR A 168 5.27 2.56 14.09
N THR A 169 4.35 3.36 14.62
CA THR A 169 4.29 3.71 16.03
C THR A 169 2.89 3.47 16.58
N ARG A 170 2.80 2.95 17.81
CA ARG A 170 1.54 2.76 18.52
C ARG A 170 1.40 3.80 19.62
N SER A 171 0.18 4.30 19.81
CA SER A 171 -0.15 5.30 20.82
C SER A 171 -1.47 4.95 21.51
N GLU A 172 -1.87 5.75 22.47
CA GLU A 172 -3.18 5.63 23.15
C GLU A 172 -4.38 5.96 22.21
N LYS A 173 -4.11 6.48 21.01
CA LYS A 173 -5.14 6.85 20.02
C LYS A 173 -5.24 5.88 18.85
N GLY A 174 -4.39 4.85 18.80
CA GLY A 174 -4.30 3.91 17.70
C GLY A 174 -2.85 3.70 17.26
N TRP A 175 -2.62 3.63 15.97
CA TRP A 175 -1.29 3.45 15.41
C TRP A 175 -1.08 4.33 14.17
N THR A 176 0.17 4.59 13.86
CA THR A 176 0.59 5.36 12.70
C THR A 176 1.57 4.55 11.87
N ALA A 177 1.62 4.83 10.59
CA ALA A 177 2.62 4.28 9.69
C ALA A 177 3.18 5.38 8.79
N GLU A 178 4.49 5.35 8.59
CA GLU A 178 5.17 6.06 7.53
C GLU A 178 5.72 5.06 6.53
N ILE A 179 5.29 5.15 5.29
CA ILE A 179 5.66 4.27 4.20
C ILE A 179 6.47 5.08 3.20
N ARG A 180 7.67 4.62 2.85
CA ARG A 180 8.52 5.20 1.83
C ARG A 180 8.62 4.28 0.63
N ILE A 181 8.15 4.72 -0.53
CA ILE A 181 8.21 3.97 -1.79
C ILE A 181 9.11 4.72 -2.77
N PRO A 182 10.35 4.29 -2.99
CA PRO A 182 11.22 4.92 -3.98
C PRO A 182 10.61 4.87 -5.39
N PHE A 183 10.68 5.96 -6.15
CA PHE A 183 10.16 5.98 -7.52
C PHE A 183 10.78 4.91 -8.42
N LYS A 184 12.04 4.52 -8.16
CA LYS A 184 12.71 3.42 -8.87
C LYS A 184 12.08 2.04 -8.63
N THR A 185 11.26 1.89 -7.58
CA THR A 185 10.53 0.64 -7.28
C THR A 185 9.31 0.48 -8.18
N LEU A 186 8.70 1.60 -8.56
CA LEU A 186 7.49 1.65 -9.35
C LEU A 186 7.79 1.76 -10.85
N ARG A 187 6.88 1.26 -11.68
CA ARG A 187 6.89 1.49 -13.12
C ARG A 187 5.76 2.44 -13.46
N PHE A 188 6.04 3.48 -14.22
CA PHE A 188 5.07 4.49 -14.62
C PHE A 188 5.50 5.20 -15.91
N GLU A 189 4.61 5.84 -16.61
CA GLU A 189 4.96 6.68 -17.75
C GLU A 189 5.61 7.99 -17.28
N ARG A 190 6.51 8.55 -18.08
CA ARG A 190 7.10 9.87 -17.83
C ARG A 190 6.18 10.96 -18.35
N GLY A 191 6.19 12.11 -17.73
CA GLY A 191 5.43 13.28 -18.17
C GLY A 191 5.09 14.22 -17.01
N ALA A 192 4.76 15.46 -17.35
CA ALA A 192 4.20 16.43 -16.42
C ALA A 192 2.69 16.14 -16.22
N ASP A 193 2.13 16.67 -15.11
CA ASP A 193 0.69 16.58 -14.78
C ASP A 193 0.14 15.15 -14.71
N ARG A 194 0.97 14.21 -14.24
CA ARG A 194 0.55 12.83 -14.10
C ARG A 194 -0.49 12.65 -13.01
N VAL A 195 -1.41 11.76 -13.30
CA VAL A 195 -2.33 11.22 -12.32
C VAL A 195 -2.14 9.71 -12.21
N TRP A 196 -2.23 9.17 -11.00
CA TRP A 196 -2.27 7.73 -10.76
C TRP A 196 -3.64 7.34 -10.21
N GLY A 197 -4.03 6.11 -10.39
CA GLY A 197 -5.10 5.53 -9.61
C GLY A 197 -4.57 5.19 -8.20
N VAL A 198 -5.40 5.40 -7.19
CA VAL A 198 -5.06 5.09 -5.80
C VAL A 198 -6.29 4.67 -5.03
N ASN A 199 -6.16 3.70 -4.15
CA ASN A 199 -7.14 3.43 -3.12
C ASN A 199 -6.44 2.94 -1.85
N PHE A 200 -7.13 3.09 -0.73
CA PHE A 200 -6.68 2.66 0.58
C PHE A 200 -7.74 1.76 1.20
N SER A 201 -7.29 0.76 1.94
CA SER A 201 -8.13 -0.09 2.76
C SER A 201 -7.57 -0.20 4.16
N ARG A 202 -8.45 -0.35 5.13
CA ARG A 202 -8.11 -0.69 6.49
C ARG A 202 -8.89 -1.90 6.94
N HIS A 203 -8.19 -2.84 7.57
CA HIS A 203 -8.80 -4.00 8.22
C HIS A 203 -8.73 -3.81 9.73
N ILE A 204 -9.88 -3.89 10.41
CA ILE A 204 -10.02 -3.87 11.86
C ILE A 204 -10.49 -5.25 12.29
N ARG A 205 -9.54 -6.14 12.56
CA ARG A 205 -9.80 -7.57 12.73
C ARG A 205 -10.78 -7.87 13.86
N ARG A 206 -10.66 -7.19 15.01
CA ARG A 206 -11.54 -7.41 16.16
C ARG A 206 -13.01 -7.09 15.85
N LYS A 207 -13.29 -6.25 14.86
CA LYS A 207 -14.64 -5.85 14.44
C LYS A 207 -15.10 -6.59 13.18
N ASN A 208 -14.25 -7.38 12.54
CA ASN A 208 -14.43 -7.91 11.19
C ASN A 208 -14.83 -6.80 10.19
N GLU A 209 -14.21 -5.64 10.36
CA GLU A 209 -14.50 -4.44 9.57
C GLU A 209 -13.43 -4.26 8.51
N VAL A 210 -13.87 -3.96 7.30
CA VAL A 210 -13.04 -3.62 6.16
C VAL A 210 -13.55 -2.32 5.57
N ASP A 211 -12.69 -1.32 5.57
CA ASP A 211 -13.01 0.02 5.12
C ASP A 211 -12.20 0.39 3.89
N TYR A 212 -12.79 1.19 3.00
CA TYR A 212 -12.10 1.75 1.83
C TYR A 212 -12.25 3.27 1.79
N TRP A 213 -11.17 3.95 1.38
CA TRP A 213 -11.23 5.38 1.10
C TRP A 213 -12.11 5.68 -0.12
N SER A 214 -11.84 5.07 -1.27
CA SER A 214 -12.77 5.06 -2.40
C SER A 214 -13.62 3.80 -2.28
N PRO A 215 -14.95 3.91 -2.17
CA PRO A 215 -15.81 2.79 -1.83
C PRO A 215 -15.68 1.61 -2.81
N VAL A 216 -15.53 0.42 -2.25
CA VAL A 216 -15.48 -0.86 -2.99
C VAL A 216 -16.61 -1.74 -2.48
N PRO A 217 -17.50 -2.24 -3.35
CA PRO A 217 -18.54 -3.18 -2.94
C PRO A 217 -17.97 -4.45 -2.31
N ARG A 218 -18.69 -5.02 -1.34
CA ARG A 218 -18.29 -6.23 -0.59
C ARG A 218 -17.86 -7.42 -1.45
N VAL A 219 -18.40 -7.55 -2.66
CA VAL A 219 -18.06 -8.62 -3.60
C VAL A 219 -16.67 -8.48 -4.22
N TYR A 220 -16.01 -7.35 -3.99
CA TYR A 220 -14.68 -7.05 -4.49
C TYR A 220 -13.74 -6.73 -3.33
N ASN A 221 -12.47 -6.55 -3.65
CA ASN A 221 -11.44 -6.13 -2.69
C ASN A 221 -10.60 -4.99 -3.29
N LEU A 222 -9.55 -4.58 -2.58
CA LEU A 222 -8.66 -3.49 -3.00
C LEU A 222 -8.03 -3.71 -4.38
N TYR A 223 -7.92 -4.95 -4.86
CA TYR A 223 -7.32 -5.30 -6.16
C TYR A 223 -8.16 -4.84 -7.36
N ARG A 224 -9.37 -4.34 -7.12
CA ARG A 224 -10.20 -3.69 -8.14
C ARG A 224 -9.71 -2.27 -8.42
N ALA A 225 -8.65 -2.14 -9.19
CA ALA A 225 -8.03 -0.86 -9.52
C ALA A 225 -9.03 0.16 -10.12
N SER A 226 -10.03 -0.32 -10.86
CA SER A 226 -11.09 0.53 -11.45
C SER A 226 -11.97 1.24 -10.41
N MET A 227 -12.05 0.73 -9.17
CA MET A 227 -12.80 1.35 -8.07
C MET A 227 -11.98 2.41 -7.32
N GLY A 228 -10.70 2.55 -7.62
CA GLY A 228 -9.84 3.55 -7.00
C GLY A 228 -10.20 4.98 -7.37
N GLY A 229 -9.80 5.89 -6.51
CA GLY A 229 -9.78 7.32 -6.75
C GLY A 229 -8.56 7.75 -7.57
N THR A 230 -8.26 9.04 -7.51
CA THR A 230 -7.19 9.66 -8.28
C THR A 230 -6.16 10.31 -7.36
N LEU A 231 -4.88 10.05 -7.59
CA LEU A 231 -3.74 10.74 -6.99
C LEU A 231 -3.19 11.74 -8.00
N SER A 232 -3.15 13.01 -7.63
CA SER A 232 -2.66 14.12 -8.45
C SER A 232 -1.47 14.82 -7.78
N GLY A 233 -0.88 15.79 -8.45
CA GLY A 233 0.23 16.59 -7.91
C GLY A 233 1.56 15.85 -7.87
N LEU A 234 1.71 14.79 -8.66
CA LEU A 234 2.94 14.00 -8.72
C LEU A 234 4.06 14.73 -9.46
N PRO A 235 5.34 14.55 -9.04
CA PRO A 235 6.48 15.18 -9.69
C PRO A 235 6.77 14.57 -11.07
N ASP A 236 7.56 15.26 -11.89
CA ASP A 236 8.22 14.63 -13.03
C ASP A 236 9.40 13.78 -12.56
N ALA A 237 9.10 12.68 -11.89
CA ALA A 237 10.08 11.78 -11.32
C ALA A 237 10.65 10.82 -12.37
N SER A 238 11.89 10.42 -12.17
CA SER A 238 12.57 9.42 -12.99
C SER A 238 12.62 8.08 -12.26
N GLN A 239 12.25 7.01 -12.93
CA GLN A 239 12.41 5.63 -12.44
C GLN A 239 13.89 5.17 -12.36
N GLY A 240 14.83 5.98 -12.84
CA GLY A 240 16.20 5.52 -13.05
C GLY A 240 16.29 4.41 -14.11
N ARG A 241 17.41 3.72 -14.15
CA ARG A 241 17.67 2.62 -15.11
C ARG A 241 17.23 1.26 -14.58
N ASN A 242 16.74 1.19 -13.35
CA ASN A 242 16.22 -0.02 -12.68
C ASN A 242 17.11 -1.25 -12.89
N LEU A 243 18.43 -1.07 -12.68
CA LEU A 243 19.40 -2.15 -12.77
C LEU A 243 19.42 -2.94 -11.44
N ARG A 244 19.10 -4.21 -11.51
CA ARG A 244 19.18 -5.13 -10.36
C ARG A 244 20.22 -6.20 -10.68
N LEU A 245 21.17 -6.37 -9.79
CA LEU A 245 22.21 -7.40 -9.86
C LEU A 245 22.01 -8.34 -8.67
N LYS A 246 21.80 -9.62 -8.92
CA LYS A 246 21.64 -10.67 -7.89
C LYS A 246 22.73 -11.71 -8.09
N PRO A 247 23.92 -11.55 -7.50
CA PRO A 247 24.91 -12.62 -7.47
C PRO A 247 24.43 -13.73 -6.53
N TRP A 248 24.74 -14.97 -6.87
CA TRP A 248 24.47 -16.12 -6.02
C TRP A 248 25.66 -17.07 -5.99
N VAL A 249 25.80 -17.79 -4.90
CA VAL A 249 26.79 -18.87 -4.71
C VAL A 249 26.07 -20.00 -4.02
N SER A 250 26.21 -21.21 -4.56
CA SER A 250 25.75 -22.44 -3.91
C SER A 250 26.89 -23.43 -3.78
N GLY A 251 26.83 -24.29 -2.76
CA GLY A 251 27.77 -25.38 -2.56
C GLY A 251 27.04 -26.59 -2.02
N ASP A 252 27.36 -27.74 -2.56
CA ASP A 252 26.86 -29.01 -2.05
C ASP A 252 28.01 -29.93 -1.64
N VAL A 253 27.79 -30.71 -0.59
CA VAL A 253 28.75 -31.71 -0.10
C VAL A 253 28.00 -33.03 0.07
N THR A 254 28.39 -33.98 -0.72
CA THR A 254 27.83 -35.35 -0.65
C THR A 254 28.83 -36.32 0.01
N ARG A 255 28.33 -37.16 0.90
CA ARG A 255 29.14 -38.23 1.49
C ARG A 255 28.85 -39.54 0.75
N GLY A 256 29.85 -40.03 0.03
CA GLY A 256 29.76 -41.36 -0.62
C GLY A 256 29.59 -42.46 0.40
N LEU A 257 28.72 -43.46 0.10
CA LEU A 257 28.49 -44.64 0.94
C LEU A 257 29.70 -45.57 1.04
N ALA A 258 30.67 -45.47 0.12
CA ALA A 258 31.89 -46.22 0.12
C ALA A 258 33.06 -45.35 0.60
N ALA A 259 33.71 -45.78 1.70
CA ALA A 259 35.03 -45.27 2.18
C ALA A 259 35.12 -43.82 2.69
N GLY A 260 34.04 -43.18 3.11
CA GLY A 260 34.13 -41.89 3.85
C GLY A 260 34.68 -40.74 3.04
N ALA A 261 34.73 -40.79 1.72
CA ALA A 261 35.10 -39.68 0.88
C ALA A 261 33.98 -38.64 0.81
N PHE A 262 34.30 -37.36 1.02
CA PHE A 262 33.41 -36.28 0.77
C PHE A 262 33.69 -35.76 -0.64
N ASP A 263 32.64 -35.59 -1.43
CA ASP A 263 32.66 -34.96 -2.71
C ASP A 263 31.89 -33.63 -2.58
N GLY A 264 32.44 -32.54 -3.07
CA GLY A 264 31.86 -31.21 -2.90
C GLY A 264 32.01 -30.38 -4.17
N ASP A 265 30.92 -29.81 -4.61
CA ASP A 265 30.88 -28.88 -5.74
C ASP A 265 30.47 -27.48 -5.26
N ALA A 266 31.02 -26.47 -5.92
CA ALA A 266 30.68 -25.08 -5.69
C ALA A 266 30.27 -24.40 -7.01
N HIS A 267 29.15 -23.73 -7.00
CA HIS A 267 28.60 -23.03 -8.14
C HIS A 267 28.42 -21.56 -7.82
N ALA A 268 28.61 -20.70 -8.80
CA ALA A 268 28.33 -19.27 -8.68
C ALA A 268 27.69 -18.77 -9.97
N GLY A 269 26.75 -17.88 -9.85
CA GLY A 269 26.06 -17.26 -10.97
C GLY A 269 25.65 -15.83 -10.68
N LEU A 270 25.01 -15.21 -11.68
CA LEU A 270 24.59 -13.81 -11.63
C LEU A 270 23.31 -13.65 -12.42
N ASP A 271 22.29 -13.07 -11.78
CA ASP A 271 21.10 -12.59 -12.45
C ASP A 271 21.15 -11.06 -12.57
N VAL A 272 20.88 -10.58 -13.78
CA VAL A 272 20.85 -9.16 -14.11
C VAL A 272 19.49 -8.82 -14.66
N LYS A 273 18.75 -7.93 -13.97
CA LYS A 273 17.51 -7.36 -14.49
C LYS A 273 17.76 -5.89 -14.84
N TYR A 274 17.40 -5.51 -16.05
CA TYR A 274 17.57 -4.14 -16.53
C TYR A 274 16.30 -3.64 -17.20
N GLY A 275 15.74 -2.55 -16.67
CA GLY A 275 14.59 -1.86 -17.26
C GLY A 275 15.03 -1.08 -18.51
N VAL A 276 14.75 -1.61 -19.69
CA VAL A 276 15.06 -0.95 -20.98
C VAL A 276 14.08 0.20 -21.23
N THR A 277 12.78 -0.06 -20.97
CA THR A 277 11.71 0.95 -21.00
C THR A 277 10.78 0.72 -19.79
N PRO A 278 9.83 1.61 -19.51
CA PRO A 278 8.83 1.38 -18.47
C PRO A 278 8.07 0.05 -18.59
N SER A 279 7.90 -0.43 -19.84
CA SER A 279 7.16 -1.67 -20.14
C SER A 279 8.06 -2.85 -20.55
N LEU A 280 9.39 -2.65 -20.72
CA LEU A 280 10.30 -3.68 -21.18
C LEU A 280 11.44 -3.90 -20.18
N THR A 281 11.55 -5.10 -19.64
CA THR A 281 12.68 -5.53 -18.79
C THR A 281 13.50 -6.58 -19.54
N LEU A 282 14.79 -6.42 -19.51
CA LEU A 282 15.76 -7.42 -19.94
C LEU A 282 16.20 -8.22 -18.73
N ASP A 283 15.99 -9.53 -18.76
CA ASP A 283 16.48 -10.49 -17.78
C ASP A 283 17.62 -11.29 -18.40
N LEU A 284 18.79 -11.25 -17.79
CA LEU A 284 19.96 -12.01 -18.20
C LEU A 284 20.46 -12.83 -17.03
N THR A 285 20.42 -14.14 -17.16
CA THR A 285 20.94 -15.09 -16.16
C THR A 285 22.21 -15.74 -16.68
N VAL A 286 23.28 -15.66 -15.90
CA VAL A 286 24.55 -16.32 -16.19
C VAL A 286 24.74 -17.46 -15.20
N LYS A 287 24.86 -18.70 -15.72
CA LYS A 287 24.91 -19.96 -14.94
C LYS A 287 23.73 -20.06 -13.98
N PRO A 288 22.49 -20.32 -14.49
CA PRO A 288 21.31 -20.44 -13.66
C PRO A 288 21.47 -21.54 -12.60
N ASP A 289 21.02 -21.30 -11.39
CA ASP A 289 20.94 -22.30 -10.33
C ASP A 289 19.71 -23.17 -10.53
N PHE A 290 19.89 -24.36 -11.11
CA PHE A 290 18.81 -25.33 -11.28
C PHE A 290 18.41 -26.04 -9.97
N ALA A 291 19.16 -25.85 -8.88
CA ALA A 291 18.79 -26.41 -7.57
C ALA A 291 17.69 -25.59 -6.88
N GLN A 292 17.53 -24.32 -7.27
CA GLN A 292 16.36 -23.50 -6.97
C GLN A 292 15.52 -23.32 -8.24
N ALA A 293 14.93 -24.40 -8.75
CA ALA A 293 13.77 -24.24 -9.59
C ALA A 293 12.70 -23.60 -8.70
N GLU A 294 12.50 -22.29 -8.83
CA GLU A 294 11.26 -21.66 -8.38
C GLU A 294 10.18 -22.50 -9.04
N ALA A 295 9.52 -23.34 -8.25
CA ALA A 295 8.36 -24.05 -8.72
C ALA A 295 7.37 -22.97 -9.11
N ASP A 296 7.16 -22.80 -10.40
CA ASP A 296 6.14 -21.92 -10.91
C ASP A 296 4.83 -22.43 -10.34
N GLU A 297 4.31 -21.79 -9.29
CA GLU A 297 3.07 -22.18 -8.64
C GLU A 297 1.85 -22.02 -9.56
N GLN A 298 2.05 -21.42 -10.72
CA GLN A 298 1.09 -21.44 -11.82
C GLN A 298 1.13 -22.78 -12.58
N GLN A 299 0.85 -23.87 -11.90
CA GLN A 299 0.43 -25.07 -12.57
C GLN A 299 -0.96 -24.83 -13.16
N VAL A 300 -0.99 -24.44 -14.43
CA VAL A 300 -2.20 -24.57 -15.25
C VAL A 300 -2.54 -26.06 -15.28
N ASN A 301 -3.50 -26.47 -14.47
CA ASN A 301 -3.98 -27.84 -14.39
C ASN A 301 -4.77 -28.15 -15.67
N LEU A 302 -4.07 -28.38 -16.78
CA LEU A 302 -4.64 -28.95 -17.99
C LEU A 302 -4.99 -30.41 -17.69
N LYS A 303 -6.21 -30.63 -17.19
CA LYS A 303 -6.82 -31.96 -17.19
C LYS A 303 -7.00 -32.38 -18.65
N ILE A 304 -6.01 -33.06 -19.20
CA ILE A 304 -6.15 -33.79 -20.45
C ILE A 304 -7.08 -34.98 -20.15
N GLY A 305 -8.35 -34.83 -20.58
CA GLY A 305 -9.30 -35.94 -20.54
C GLY A 305 -8.77 -37.07 -21.37
N ARG A 306 -8.53 -38.25 -20.76
CA ARG A 306 -8.29 -39.49 -21.51
C ARG A 306 -9.59 -39.85 -22.20
N ALA A 307 -9.59 -39.82 -23.53
CA ALA A 307 -10.58 -40.51 -24.33
C ALA A 307 -10.30 -42.00 -24.22
N HIS A 308 -11.26 -42.74 -23.68
CA HIS A 308 -11.28 -44.19 -23.82
C HIS A 308 -11.92 -44.53 -25.18
N VAL A 309 -11.15 -45.22 -26.04
CA VAL A 309 -11.64 -45.95 -27.19
C VAL A 309 -11.99 -47.33 -26.71
#